data_7b7e93913d21cefb8d8104232dd8c315
#
_entry.id   7b7e93913d21cefb8d8104232dd8c315
#
_cell.length_a   1.000
_cell.length_b   1.000
_cell.length_c   1.000
_cell.angle_alpha   90.00
_cell.angle_beta   90.00
_cell.angle_gamma   90.00
#
_symmetry.space_group_name_H-M   'P 1'
#
loop_
_entity.id
_entity.type
_entity.pdbx_description
1 polymer ?
#
loop_
_entity_poly.entity_id
_entity_poly.type
_entity_poly.pdbx_seq_one_letter_code
_entity_poly.pdbx_strand_id
1 'polypeptide(L)'
;MDARNIDHAGPVPYIKPMGRRDAMSDIEDIIENFASLEDWDDRYRYLIELGRELPAMSAAEHSDANKVQGCASQVWLDTSVRPDGGAGPVLTFMGDSDAHIVRGLIAILFAIFSGKHAKEILAVDALVLFERLGLREHLTPQRSNGFRAMVERIRADARAALAAAA
;
A
#
# COMPACT_ATOMS: atom_id res chain seq x y z
N MET A 1 -11.95 -46.80 -1.56
CA MET A 1 -11.86 -45.81 -2.63
C MET A 1 -12.70 -44.62 -2.29
N ASP A 2 -12.26 -43.91 -1.31
CA ASP A 2 -12.98 -42.73 -0.83
C ASP A 2 -12.34 -41.48 -1.34
N ALA A 3 -12.81 -41.04 -2.50
CA ALA A 3 -12.61 -39.69 -2.94
C ALA A 3 -13.49 -38.76 -2.10
N ARG A 4 -13.29 -38.76 -0.81
CA ARG A 4 -13.88 -37.76 0.04
C ARG A 4 -12.98 -36.56 0.06
N ASN A 5 -12.89 -35.95 -1.07
CA ASN A 5 -12.48 -34.58 -1.10
C ASN A 5 -13.66 -33.76 -0.58
N ILE A 6 -13.68 -33.57 0.69
CA ILE A 6 -14.63 -32.65 1.28
C ILE A 6 -14.03 -31.28 1.09
N ASP A 7 -14.27 -30.76 -0.08
CA ASP A 7 -14.04 -29.35 -0.32
C ASP A 7 -15.11 -28.57 0.43
N HIS A 8 -14.82 -28.33 1.70
CA HIS A 8 -15.62 -27.46 2.57
C HIS A 8 -15.12 -26.02 2.45
N ALA A 9 -14.53 -25.68 1.32
CA ALA A 9 -14.36 -24.30 0.98
C ALA A 9 -15.74 -23.74 0.70
N GLY A 10 -16.30 -23.01 1.64
CA GLY A 10 -17.45 -22.16 1.39
C GLY A 10 -17.20 -21.25 0.19
N PRO A 11 -18.23 -20.60 -0.35
CA PRO A 11 -18.03 -19.73 -1.52
C PRO A 11 -16.91 -18.74 -1.22
N VAL A 12 -15.86 -18.78 -2.04
CA VAL A 12 -14.77 -17.83 -1.94
C VAL A 12 -15.40 -16.44 -2.09
N PRO A 13 -15.24 -15.56 -1.11
CA PRO A 13 -15.82 -14.22 -1.23
C PRO A 13 -15.31 -13.54 -2.48
N TYR A 14 -16.22 -12.94 -3.24
CA TYR A 14 -15.85 -12.20 -4.43
C TYR A 14 -14.96 -11.03 -4.03
N ILE A 15 -13.71 -11.08 -4.46
CA ILE A 15 -12.77 -10.00 -4.31
C ILE A 15 -12.74 -9.23 -5.62
N LYS A 16 -13.19 -7.99 -5.58
CA LYS A 16 -13.22 -7.13 -6.75
C LYS A 16 -11.78 -6.87 -7.21
N PRO A 17 -11.44 -7.16 -8.48
CA PRO A 17 -10.10 -6.89 -8.98
C PRO A 17 -9.82 -5.39 -8.93
N MET A 18 -8.61 -5.03 -8.51
CA MET A 18 -8.16 -3.64 -8.51
C MET A 18 -8.09 -3.13 -9.95
N GLY A 19 -8.99 -2.21 -10.26
CA GLY A 19 -8.99 -1.53 -11.55
C GLY A 19 -7.87 -0.49 -11.61
N ARG A 20 -7.24 -0.36 -12.77
CA ARG A 20 -6.13 0.58 -12.99
C ARG A 20 -6.52 2.07 -12.99
N ARG A 21 -7.72 2.44 -12.53
CA ARG A 21 -8.28 3.74 -12.93
C ARG A 21 -8.64 4.73 -11.85
N ASP A 22 -8.45 4.51 -10.60
CA ASP A 22 -8.67 5.57 -9.62
C ASP A 22 -8.07 5.17 -8.28
N ALA A 23 -7.03 5.87 -7.85
CA ALA A 23 -6.39 5.58 -6.57
C ALA A 23 -7.37 5.65 -5.38
N MET A 24 -8.40 6.48 -5.48
CA MET A 24 -9.45 6.57 -4.44
C MET A 24 -10.40 5.38 -4.45
N SER A 25 -10.79 4.88 -5.64
CA SER A 25 -11.65 3.70 -5.72
C SER A 25 -10.90 2.45 -5.30
N ASP A 26 -9.60 2.37 -5.53
CA ASP A 26 -8.78 1.22 -5.15
C ASP A 26 -8.73 1.04 -3.63
N ILE A 27 -8.58 2.11 -2.86
CA ILE A 27 -8.58 1.98 -1.39
C ILE A 27 -9.96 1.61 -0.83
N GLU A 28 -11.03 2.13 -1.38
CA GLU A 28 -12.39 1.73 -0.97
C GLU A 28 -12.67 0.28 -1.34
N ASP A 29 -12.22 -0.20 -2.48
CA ASP A 29 -12.31 -1.61 -2.88
C ASP A 29 -11.54 -2.51 -1.90
N ILE A 30 -10.35 -2.10 -1.48
CA ILE A 30 -9.55 -2.82 -0.49
C ILE A 30 -10.29 -2.89 0.86
N ILE A 31 -10.85 -1.79 1.31
CA ILE A 31 -11.62 -1.73 2.57
C ILE A 31 -12.83 -2.67 2.50
N GLU A 32 -13.59 -2.65 1.40
CA GLU A 32 -14.72 -3.55 1.19
C GLU A 32 -14.29 -5.02 1.20
N ASN A 33 -13.19 -5.34 0.51
CA ASN A 33 -12.69 -6.70 0.46
C ASN A 33 -12.24 -7.18 1.84
N PHE A 34 -11.55 -6.36 2.62
CA PHE A 34 -11.21 -6.67 4.00
C PHE A 34 -12.44 -6.91 4.87
N ALA A 35 -13.46 -6.08 4.73
CA ALA A 35 -14.70 -6.21 5.48
C ALA A 35 -15.45 -7.52 5.15
N SER A 36 -15.33 -8.01 3.92
CA SER A 36 -15.96 -9.25 3.48
C SER A 36 -15.23 -10.52 3.95
N LEU A 37 -13.97 -10.39 4.36
CA LEU A 37 -13.16 -11.49 4.87
C LEU A 37 -13.28 -11.55 6.40
N GLU A 38 -13.84 -12.63 6.92
CA GLU A 38 -14.08 -12.78 8.36
C GLU A 38 -12.82 -13.26 9.10
N ASP A 39 -12.01 -14.08 8.43
CA ASP A 39 -10.83 -14.72 9.00
C ASP A 39 -9.57 -13.90 8.70
N TRP A 40 -8.72 -13.72 9.72
CA TRP A 40 -7.44 -13.02 9.56
C TRP A 40 -6.46 -13.75 8.67
N ASP A 41 -6.49 -15.07 8.63
CA ASP A 41 -5.65 -15.83 7.69
C ASP A 41 -5.99 -15.48 6.24
N ASP A 42 -7.28 -15.31 5.93
CA ASP A 42 -7.73 -14.88 4.60
C ASP A 42 -7.34 -13.42 4.32
N ARG A 43 -7.39 -12.55 5.33
CA ARG A 43 -6.95 -11.16 5.21
C ARG A 43 -5.44 -11.07 4.96
N TYR A 44 -4.62 -11.89 5.63
CA TYR A 44 -3.19 -11.96 5.37
C TYR A 44 -2.88 -12.43 3.95
N ARG A 45 -3.59 -13.45 3.46
CA ARG A 45 -3.46 -13.90 2.08
C ARG A 45 -3.80 -12.79 1.09
N TYR A 46 -4.86 -12.06 1.36
CA TYR A 46 -5.26 -10.93 0.54
C TYR A 46 -4.16 -9.84 0.51
N LEU A 47 -3.56 -9.51 1.65
CA LEU A 47 -2.41 -8.60 1.71
C LEU A 47 -1.25 -9.07 0.84
N ILE A 48 -0.91 -10.33 0.93
CA ILE A 48 0.17 -10.92 0.12
C ILE A 48 -0.16 -10.83 -1.38
N GLU A 49 -1.41 -11.10 -1.75
CA GLU A 49 -1.86 -10.96 -3.14
C GLU A 49 -1.77 -9.52 -3.65
N LEU A 50 -2.17 -8.55 -2.83
CA LEU A 50 -2.00 -7.13 -3.16
C LEU A 50 -0.54 -6.80 -3.43
N GLY A 51 0.36 -7.30 -2.60
CA GLY A 51 1.79 -7.08 -2.76
C GLY A 51 2.37 -7.70 -4.03
N ARG A 52 1.82 -8.82 -4.49
CA ARG A 52 2.23 -9.47 -5.75
C ARG A 52 1.87 -8.66 -6.99
N GLU A 53 0.88 -7.79 -6.90
CA GLU A 53 0.46 -6.92 -8.00
C GLU A 53 1.35 -5.68 -8.17
N LEU A 54 2.25 -5.41 -7.23
CA LEU A 54 3.18 -4.30 -7.36
C LEU A 54 4.06 -4.49 -8.60
N PRO A 55 4.25 -3.43 -9.40
CA PRO A 55 5.21 -3.45 -10.49
C PRO A 55 6.61 -3.78 -9.98
N ALA A 56 7.37 -4.56 -10.74
CA ALA A 56 8.74 -4.89 -10.37
C ALA A 56 9.64 -3.65 -10.43
N MET A 57 10.46 -3.46 -9.40
CA MET A 57 11.51 -2.45 -9.38
C MET A 57 12.80 -3.01 -9.97
N SER A 58 13.53 -2.18 -10.71
CA SER A 58 14.85 -2.53 -11.23
C SER A 58 15.89 -2.59 -10.12
N ALA A 59 17.04 -3.23 -10.39
CA ALA A 59 18.15 -3.24 -9.46
C ALA A 59 18.65 -1.82 -9.14
N ALA A 60 18.63 -0.91 -10.11
CA ALA A 60 19.03 0.49 -9.90
C ALA A 60 18.07 1.23 -8.98
N GLU A 61 16.80 0.87 -8.99
CA GLU A 61 15.77 1.48 -8.12
C GLU A 61 15.85 0.99 -6.67
N HIS A 62 16.47 -0.17 -6.42
CA HIS A 62 16.79 -0.66 -5.08
C HIS A 62 18.04 0.05 -4.52
N SER A 63 18.03 1.36 -4.56
CA SER A 63 19.15 2.20 -4.12
C SER A 63 19.02 2.60 -2.65
N ASP A 64 20.11 3.05 -2.06
CA ASP A 64 20.08 3.60 -0.70
C ASP A 64 19.23 4.87 -0.61
N ALA A 65 19.18 5.67 -1.67
CA ALA A 65 18.34 6.86 -1.73
C ALA A 65 16.85 6.53 -1.63
N ASN A 66 16.42 5.40 -2.20
CA ASN A 66 15.05 4.92 -2.17
C ASN A 66 14.73 4.10 -0.92
N LYS A 67 15.73 3.72 -0.14
CA LYS A 67 15.52 2.90 1.05
C LYS A 67 14.83 3.70 2.14
N VAL A 68 13.74 3.14 2.66
CA VAL A 68 13.00 3.73 3.78
C VAL A 68 13.63 3.30 5.09
N GLN A 69 14.04 4.26 5.90
CA GLN A 69 14.59 4.01 7.23
C GLN A 69 13.47 3.77 8.24
N GLY A 70 13.76 3.03 9.31
CA GLY A 70 12.80 2.74 10.37
C GLY A 70 11.96 1.50 10.16
N CYS A 71 12.22 0.71 9.12
CA CYS A 71 11.57 -0.56 8.85
C CYS A 71 12.47 -1.72 9.26
N ALA A 72 11.91 -2.76 9.88
CA ALA A 72 12.65 -3.99 10.21
C ALA A 72 13.00 -4.79 8.96
N SER A 73 12.09 -4.86 7.98
CA SER A 73 12.34 -5.40 6.64
C SER A 73 12.98 -4.32 5.76
N GLN A 74 13.65 -4.76 4.69
CA GLN A 74 14.11 -3.81 3.68
C GLN A 74 12.91 -3.30 2.89
N VAL A 75 12.81 -1.99 2.76
CA VAL A 75 11.75 -1.31 2.02
C VAL A 75 12.37 -0.23 1.14
N TRP A 76 11.95 -0.19 -0.12
CA TRP A 76 12.34 0.85 -1.07
C TRP A 76 11.10 1.54 -1.62
N LEU A 77 11.15 2.87 -1.70
CA LEU A 77 10.14 3.70 -2.34
C LEU A 77 10.82 4.65 -3.32
N ASP A 78 10.36 4.62 -4.56
CA ASP A 78 10.79 5.55 -5.60
C ASP A 78 9.62 6.46 -5.95
N THR A 79 9.81 7.76 -5.80
CA THR A 79 8.79 8.77 -6.01
C THR A 79 9.05 9.51 -7.30
N SER A 80 8.04 9.57 -8.17
CA SER A 80 8.05 10.37 -9.38
C SER A 80 7.11 11.55 -9.20
N VAL A 81 7.56 12.74 -9.60
CA VAL A 81 6.81 13.98 -9.48
C VAL A 81 6.51 14.52 -10.87
N ARG A 82 5.24 14.80 -11.14
CA ARG A 82 4.78 15.38 -12.39
C ARG A 82 4.10 16.71 -12.11
N PRO A 83 4.48 17.80 -12.80
CA PRO A 83 3.75 19.06 -12.68
C PRO A 83 2.33 18.91 -13.26
N ASP A 84 1.36 19.56 -12.64
CA ASP A 84 -0.04 19.52 -13.06
C ASP A 84 -0.67 20.91 -12.93
N GLY A 85 -0.12 21.88 -13.62
CA GLY A 85 -0.67 23.24 -13.72
C GLY A 85 -1.01 23.87 -12.37
N GLY A 86 -2.20 24.46 -12.24
CA GLY A 86 -2.62 25.19 -11.05
C GLY A 86 -2.93 24.34 -9.83
N ALA A 87 -3.15 23.03 -9.99
CA ALA A 87 -3.47 22.14 -8.89
C ALA A 87 -2.23 21.63 -8.13
N GLY A 88 -1.02 21.92 -8.64
CA GLY A 88 0.24 21.54 -8.04
C GLY A 88 0.75 20.16 -8.49
N PRO A 89 1.91 19.72 -7.97
CA PRO A 89 2.55 18.51 -8.42
C PRO A 89 1.75 17.26 -8.04
N VAL A 90 1.76 16.28 -8.95
CA VAL A 90 1.20 14.94 -8.75
C VAL A 90 2.35 13.96 -8.49
N LEU A 91 2.20 13.12 -7.47
CA LEU A 91 3.18 12.10 -7.12
C LEU A 91 2.67 10.71 -7.49
N THR A 92 3.57 9.92 -8.06
CA THR A 92 3.37 8.49 -8.27
C THR A 92 4.53 7.74 -7.64
N PHE A 93 4.30 6.49 -7.26
CA PHE A 93 5.26 5.73 -6.47
C PHE A 93 5.48 4.35 -7.07
N MET A 94 6.71 3.86 -6.93
CA MET A 94 7.06 2.46 -7.04
C MET A 94 7.65 2.00 -5.71
N GLY A 95 7.44 0.76 -5.34
CA GLY A 95 7.96 0.24 -4.09
C GLY A 95 8.16 -1.25 -4.09
N ASP A 96 9.04 -1.70 -3.21
CA ASP A 96 9.35 -3.11 -3.01
C ASP A 96 9.81 -3.36 -1.57
N SER A 97 9.77 -4.62 -1.18
CA SER A 97 10.29 -5.11 0.09
C SER A 97 10.73 -6.56 -0.06
N ASP A 98 11.62 -7.00 0.83
CA ASP A 98 12.01 -8.40 0.96
C ASP A 98 10.97 -9.24 1.74
N ALA A 99 9.96 -8.61 2.32
CA ALA A 99 8.88 -9.27 3.06
C ALA A 99 7.55 -9.18 2.31
N HIS A 100 6.89 -10.31 2.08
CA HIS A 100 5.63 -10.37 1.31
C HIS A 100 4.50 -9.57 1.96
N ILE A 101 4.36 -9.62 3.28
CA ILE A 101 3.36 -8.83 4.02
C ILE A 101 3.62 -7.33 3.85
N VAL A 102 4.87 -6.91 3.92
CA VAL A 102 5.25 -5.50 3.77
C VAL A 102 4.96 -5.01 2.35
N ARG A 103 5.16 -5.85 1.34
CA ARG A 103 4.75 -5.53 -0.04
C ARG A 103 3.24 -5.27 -0.12
N GLY A 104 2.43 -6.04 0.60
CA GLY A 104 0.99 -5.82 0.71
C GLY A 104 0.66 -4.46 1.36
N LEU A 105 1.38 -4.09 2.41
CA LEU A 105 1.22 -2.77 3.04
C LEU A 105 1.63 -1.63 2.10
N ILE A 106 2.66 -1.82 1.30
CA ILE A 106 3.06 -0.87 0.26
C ILE A 106 1.95 -0.70 -0.77
N ALA A 107 1.33 -1.78 -1.20
CA ALA A 107 0.20 -1.74 -2.14
C ALA A 107 -0.98 -0.93 -1.58
N ILE A 108 -1.29 -1.09 -0.30
CA ILE A 108 -2.31 -0.29 0.38
C ILE A 108 -1.93 1.19 0.38
N LEU A 109 -0.68 1.52 0.71
CA LEU A 109 -0.21 2.91 0.69
C LEU A 109 -0.34 3.54 -0.70
N PHE A 110 -0.04 2.79 -1.75
CA PHE A 110 -0.16 3.29 -3.11
C PHE A 110 -1.63 3.48 -3.53
N ALA A 111 -2.52 2.62 -3.05
CA ALA A 111 -3.96 2.83 -3.24
C ALA A 111 -4.45 4.12 -2.56
N ILE A 112 -3.83 4.50 -1.46
CA ILE A 112 -4.17 5.74 -0.74
C ILE A 112 -3.56 6.97 -1.41
N PHE A 113 -2.29 6.91 -1.83
CA PHE A 113 -1.50 8.10 -2.14
C PHE A 113 -1.10 8.26 -3.60
N SER A 114 -0.93 7.18 -4.35
CA SER A 114 -0.37 7.27 -5.71
C SER A 114 -1.33 7.96 -6.68
N GLY A 115 -0.78 8.84 -7.52
CA GLY A 115 -1.56 9.58 -8.50
C GLY A 115 -2.29 10.80 -7.94
N LYS A 116 -2.03 11.18 -6.69
CA LYS A 116 -2.65 12.35 -6.05
C LYS A 116 -1.74 13.56 -6.08
N HIS A 117 -2.34 14.75 -5.98
CA HIS A 117 -1.62 15.99 -5.78
C HIS A 117 -0.95 16.00 -4.39
N ALA A 118 0.20 16.63 -4.31
CA ALA A 118 0.96 16.70 -3.04
C ALA A 118 0.12 17.26 -1.88
N LYS A 119 -0.72 18.25 -2.14
CA LYS A 119 -1.62 18.82 -1.11
C LYS A 119 -2.64 17.81 -0.61
N GLU A 120 -3.19 16.98 -1.50
CA GLU A 120 -4.13 15.92 -1.13
C GLU A 120 -3.43 14.85 -0.29
N ILE A 121 -2.21 14.47 -0.66
CA ILE A 121 -1.39 13.52 0.10
C ILE A 121 -1.22 14.00 1.55
N LEU A 122 -0.90 15.28 1.74
CA LEU A 122 -0.71 15.85 3.06
C LEU A 122 -2.01 15.99 3.86
N ALA A 123 -3.16 16.00 3.20
CA ALA A 123 -4.47 16.08 3.85
C ALA A 123 -5.03 14.73 4.27
N VAL A 124 -4.50 13.63 3.75
CA VAL A 124 -5.00 12.27 4.04
C VAL A 124 -4.40 11.77 5.36
N ASP A 125 -5.25 11.23 6.24
CA ASP A 125 -4.81 10.51 7.43
C ASP A 125 -4.75 9.00 7.15
N ALA A 126 -3.57 8.53 6.73
CA ALA A 126 -3.35 7.13 6.41
C ALA A 126 -3.43 6.22 7.65
N LEU A 127 -3.12 6.74 8.83
CA LEU A 127 -3.19 5.96 10.07
C LEU A 127 -4.63 5.63 10.44
N VAL A 128 -5.56 6.54 10.20
CA VAL A 128 -7.00 6.27 10.39
C VAL A 128 -7.48 5.18 9.45
N LEU A 129 -7.07 5.21 8.19
CA LEU A 129 -7.39 4.17 7.21
C LEU A 129 -6.79 2.82 7.62
N PHE A 130 -5.57 2.81 8.11
CA PHE A 130 -4.91 1.62 8.63
C PHE A 130 -5.67 1.01 9.81
N GLU A 131 -6.18 1.84 10.71
CA GLU A 131 -7.02 1.39 11.84
C GLU A 131 -8.37 0.84 11.36
N ARG A 132 -8.99 1.46 10.35
CA ARG A 132 -10.24 0.97 9.74
C ARG A 132 -10.08 -0.44 9.16
N LEU A 133 -8.90 -0.79 8.68
CA LEU A 133 -8.58 -2.14 8.20
C LEU A 133 -8.32 -3.13 9.34
N GLY A 134 -8.24 -2.67 10.59
CA GLY A 134 -7.94 -3.52 11.75
C GLY A 134 -6.51 -4.04 11.78
N LEU A 135 -5.63 -3.49 10.97
CA LEU A 135 -4.26 -4.01 10.80
C LEU A 135 -3.38 -3.77 12.03
N ARG A 136 -3.61 -2.68 12.75
CA ARG A 136 -2.80 -2.34 13.94
C ARG A 136 -2.77 -3.46 14.99
N GLU A 137 -3.92 -4.11 15.23
CA GLU A 137 -4.05 -5.17 16.22
C GLU A 137 -3.46 -6.50 15.78
N HIS A 138 -3.27 -6.70 14.47
CA HIS A 138 -2.88 -7.96 13.87
C HIS A 138 -1.48 -7.95 13.24
N LEU A 139 -0.80 -6.81 13.27
CA LEU A 139 0.59 -6.70 12.86
C LEU A 139 1.51 -6.58 14.08
N THR A 140 2.74 -7.06 13.95
CA THR A 140 3.76 -6.83 14.97
C THR A 140 4.02 -5.34 15.13
N PRO A 141 4.48 -4.88 16.31
CA PRO A 141 4.86 -3.47 16.49
C PRO A 141 5.88 -2.97 15.47
N GLN A 142 6.84 -3.81 15.08
CA GLN A 142 7.84 -3.47 14.07
C GLN A 142 7.20 -3.19 12.71
N ARG A 143 6.20 -3.98 12.30
CA ARG A 143 5.49 -3.76 11.04
C ARG A 143 4.62 -2.51 11.08
N SER A 144 3.96 -2.25 12.21
CA SER A 144 3.21 -1.01 12.39
C SER A 144 4.12 0.22 12.37
N ASN A 145 5.29 0.16 12.99
CA ASN A 145 6.29 1.21 12.94
C ASN A 145 6.83 1.41 11.51
N GLY A 146 7.06 0.31 10.78
CA GLY A 146 7.45 0.37 9.38
C GLY A 146 6.40 1.05 8.50
N PHE A 147 5.12 0.77 8.73
CA PHE A 147 4.03 1.44 8.03
C PHE A 147 4.06 2.95 8.27
N ARG A 148 4.25 3.37 9.52
CA ARG A 148 4.40 4.80 9.87
C ARG A 148 5.60 5.44 9.19
N ALA A 149 6.73 4.75 9.16
CA ALA A 149 7.93 5.23 8.48
C ALA A 149 7.71 5.45 6.99
N MET A 150 6.98 4.54 6.34
CA MET A 150 6.61 4.67 4.93
C MET A 150 5.67 5.87 4.70
N VAL A 151 4.67 6.05 5.56
CA VAL A 151 3.76 7.21 5.49
C VAL A 151 4.54 8.50 5.63
N GLU A 152 5.45 8.60 6.59
CA GLU A 152 6.28 9.80 6.79
C GLU A 152 7.19 10.08 5.60
N ARG A 153 7.76 9.05 4.98
CA ARG A 153 8.56 9.20 3.76
C ARG A 153 7.73 9.77 2.61
N ILE A 154 6.52 9.25 2.40
CA ILE A 154 5.61 9.74 1.36
C ILE A 154 5.22 11.19 1.62
N ARG A 155 4.92 11.53 2.86
CA ARG A 155 4.59 12.91 3.26
C ARG A 155 5.78 13.85 3.09
N ALA A 156 6.98 13.42 3.44
CA ALA A 156 8.19 14.20 3.22
C ALA A 156 8.44 14.47 1.73
N ASP A 157 8.22 13.47 0.88
CA ASP A 157 8.35 13.62 -0.57
C ASP A 157 7.29 14.59 -1.13
N ALA A 158 6.07 14.55 -0.59
CA ALA A 158 5.02 15.50 -0.98
C ALA A 158 5.38 16.94 -0.57
N ARG A 159 5.90 17.14 0.64
CA ARG A 159 6.37 18.47 1.09
C ARG A 159 7.52 18.97 0.22
N ALA A 160 8.47 18.11 -0.12
CA ALA A 160 9.58 18.47 -1.00
C ALA A 160 9.12 18.86 -2.40
N ALA A 161 8.14 18.13 -2.94
CA ALA A 161 7.56 18.44 -4.25
C ALA A 161 6.85 19.81 -4.26
N LEU A 162 6.12 20.15 -3.19
CA LEU A 162 5.49 21.46 -3.04
C LEU A 162 6.52 22.58 -2.95
N ALA A 163 7.59 22.38 -2.18
CA ALA A 163 8.65 23.36 -2.02
C ALA A 163 9.38 23.62 -3.36
N ALA A 164 9.59 22.56 -4.16
CA ALA A 164 10.25 22.69 -5.48
C ALA A 164 9.35 23.36 -6.52
N ALA A 165 8.03 23.31 -6.37
CA ALA A 165 7.05 23.92 -7.27
C ALA A 165 6.73 25.37 -6.92
N ALA A 166 7.16 25.84 -5.77
CA ALA A 166 6.92 27.22 -5.30
C ALA A 166 7.79 28.25 -6.03
#